data_fec47dc03cec1a80719210d8d9420b4b
#
_entry.id   fec47dc03cec1a80719210d8d9420b4b
#
_cell.length_a   1.000
_cell.length_b   1.000
_cell.length_c   1.000
_cell.angle_alpha   90.00
_cell.angle_beta   90.00
_cell.angle_gamma   90.00
#
_symmetry.space_group_name_H-M   'P 1'
#
loop_
_entity.id
_entity.type
_entity.pdbx_description
1 polymer ?
#
loop_
_entity_poly.entity_id
_entity_poly.type
_entity_poly.pdbx_seq_one_letter_code
_entity_poly.pdbx_strand_id
1 'polypeptide(L)'
;MKAMLFNEFGPPEVLHYEDRPDPEPGPDDLVIEVHAVSVNRVLDVDIRSGRVPHYGVTPPHIPGVDPSGVVVAIGDKVTDFALGDRVSVTLTMPKGGRYGIECDGGDAELALAPSGCCVPVRPEVGFAEATVISRHGPVAYNLLFRHGKLKAGETALILGASGNLGSIGIQLARAAGATVIAAAGSADRAAVGADLGADHTVNYGEVDLVDAVMDITGGEGVNLFYDNIANPEVCSKGIECLASKGRMVTAGAHGGPVVPGNFHTVYNRQITIKGDPQSIAKDVLPCFDAAAEGKLKAVIDRIV
;
A
#
# COMPACT_ATOMS: atom_id res chain seq x y z
N MET A 1 3.25 -22.62 19.02
CA MET A 1 2.98 -21.18 18.90
C MET A 1 1.51 -20.87 19.09
N LYS A 2 1.17 -19.66 19.52
CA LYS A 2 -0.20 -19.14 19.49
C LYS A 2 -0.48 -18.45 18.18
N ALA A 3 -1.71 -18.60 17.63
CA ALA A 3 -2.12 -17.95 16.39
C ALA A 3 -3.59 -17.50 16.47
N MET A 4 -3.90 -16.38 15.84
CA MET A 4 -5.25 -15.92 15.56
C MET A 4 -5.71 -16.53 14.23
N LEU A 5 -6.76 -17.32 14.25
CA LEU A 5 -7.25 -18.00 13.05
C LEU A 5 -8.77 -18.09 13.01
N PHE A 6 -9.31 -18.41 11.85
CA PHE A 6 -10.73 -18.76 11.69
C PHE A 6 -10.88 -20.13 11.03
N ASN A 7 -11.85 -20.91 11.53
CA ASN A 7 -12.16 -22.26 11.06
C ASN A 7 -13.31 -22.27 10.02
N GLU A 8 -14.03 -21.16 9.88
CA GLU A 8 -15.10 -20.93 8.91
C GLU A 8 -15.18 -19.44 8.56
N PHE A 9 -15.73 -19.12 7.41
CA PHE A 9 -15.99 -17.72 7.04
C PHE A 9 -17.13 -17.13 7.87
N GLY A 10 -17.00 -15.85 8.28
CA GLY A 10 -18.03 -15.22 9.08
C GLY A 10 -17.72 -13.84 9.63
N PRO A 11 -18.48 -13.38 10.63
CA PRO A 11 -18.28 -12.13 11.33
C PRO A 11 -17.02 -12.20 12.23
N PRO A 12 -16.63 -11.12 12.94
CA PRO A 12 -15.40 -11.10 13.75
C PRO A 12 -15.30 -12.23 14.79
N GLU A 13 -16.41 -12.75 15.27
CA GLU A 13 -16.53 -13.79 16.29
C GLU A 13 -16.00 -15.16 15.82
N VAL A 14 -15.75 -15.36 14.51
CA VAL A 14 -15.12 -16.60 14.00
C VAL A 14 -13.59 -16.61 14.21
N LEU A 15 -13.01 -15.48 14.63
CA LEU A 15 -11.59 -15.41 14.97
C LEU A 15 -11.34 -16.01 16.35
N HIS A 16 -10.44 -16.98 16.44
CA HIS A 16 -10.06 -17.66 17.66
C HIS A 16 -8.55 -17.62 17.85
N TYR A 17 -8.12 -17.44 19.10
CA TYR A 17 -6.70 -17.49 19.48
C TYR A 17 -6.40 -18.89 20.01
N GLU A 18 -5.68 -19.69 19.23
CA GLU A 18 -5.49 -21.12 19.46
C GLU A 18 -4.01 -21.52 19.44
N ASP A 19 -3.71 -22.67 20.07
CA ASP A 19 -2.41 -23.32 19.97
C ASP A 19 -2.27 -24.03 18.62
N ARG A 20 -1.16 -23.76 17.92
CA ARG A 20 -0.78 -24.41 16.66
C ARG A 20 0.64 -24.96 16.79
N PRO A 21 1.01 -25.99 16.04
CA PRO A 21 2.42 -26.41 15.93
C PRO A 21 3.30 -25.25 15.46
N ASP A 22 4.52 -25.19 15.96
CA ASP A 22 5.49 -24.24 15.42
C ASP A 22 5.81 -24.60 13.97
N PRO A 23 5.92 -23.61 13.06
CA PRO A 23 6.26 -23.89 11.68
C PRO A 23 7.72 -24.30 11.52
N GLU A 24 7.96 -25.27 10.63
CA GLU A 24 9.32 -25.68 10.23
C GLU A 24 9.64 -25.07 8.85
N PRO A 25 10.83 -24.46 8.66
CA PRO A 25 11.16 -23.85 7.39
C PRO A 25 11.42 -24.92 6.31
N GLY A 26 10.76 -24.79 5.17
CA GLY A 26 11.19 -25.47 3.95
C GLY A 26 12.53 -24.91 3.43
N PRO A 27 13.10 -25.52 2.39
CA PRO A 27 14.45 -25.16 1.92
C PRO A 27 14.62 -23.67 1.55
N ASP A 28 13.57 -23.01 1.05
CA ASP A 28 13.60 -21.62 0.57
C ASP A 28 12.92 -20.65 1.56
N ASP A 29 12.56 -21.09 2.79
CA ASP A 29 11.70 -20.34 3.70
C ASP A 29 12.46 -19.79 4.91
N LEU A 30 11.85 -18.78 5.54
CA LEU A 30 12.24 -18.25 6.85
C LEU A 30 11.11 -18.48 7.86
N VAL A 31 11.47 -18.72 9.12
CA VAL A 31 10.55 -18.58 10.26
C VAL A 31 10.88 -17.26 10.95
N ILE A 32 9.87 -16.44 11.14
CA ILE A 32 9.96 -15.09 11.70
C ILE A 32 9.22 -15.07 13.04
N GLU A 33 9.90 -14.67 14.11
CA GLU A 33 9.27 -14.26 15.36
C GLU A 33 8.57 -12.92 15.10
N VAL A 34 7.23 -12.92 15.14
CA VAL A 34 6.42 -11.77 14.74
C VAL A 34 6.38 -10.72 15.85
N HIS A 35 6.80 -9.51 15.53
CA HIS A 35 6.74 -8.36 16.44
C HIS A 35 5.59 -7.42 16.09
N ALA A 36 5.17 -7.38 14.85
CA ALA A 36 4.02 -6.62 14.40
C ALA A 36 3.43 -7.20 13.11
N VAL A 37 2.13 -7.03 12.95
CA VAL A 37 1.36 -7.28 11.72
C VAL A 37 0.31 -6.19 11.61
N SER A 38 -0.02 -5.71 10.39
CA SER A 38 -1.04 -4.67 10.26
C SER A 38 -2.43 -5.26 10.06
N VAL A 39 -3.43 -4.64 10.65
CA VAL A 39 -4.84 -4.93 10.32
C VAL A 39 -5.23 -4.10 9.11
N ASN A 40 -5.33 -4.73 7.95
CA ASN A 40 -5.83 -4.12 6.73
C ASN A 40 -7.36 -4.25 6.69
N ARG A 41 -8.07 -3.22 7.16
CA ARG A 41 -9.52 -3.24 7.38
C ARG A 41 -10.34 -3.78 6.22
N VAL A 42 -9.98 -3.48 4.96
CA VAL A 42 -10.72 -3.95 3.80
C VAL A 42 -10.36 -5.40 3.48
N LEU A 43 -9.07 -5.70 3.35
CA LEU A 43 -8.58 -7.01 2.93
C LEU A 43 -8.90 -8.10 3.94
N ASP A 44 -8.59 -7.85 5.23
CA ASP A 44 -8.77 -8.87 6.29
C ASP A 44 -10.25 -9.16 6.54
N VAL A 45 -11.11 -8.13 6.47
CA VAL A 45 -12.57 -8.34 6.56
C VAL A 45 -13.08 -9.14 5.37
N ASP A 46 -12.60 -8.88 4.16
CA ASP A 46 -13.01 -9.60 2.95
C ASP A 46 -12.54 -11.06 2.98
N ILE A 47 -11.30 -11.31 3.41
CA ILE A 47 -10.73 -12.65 3.60
C ILE A 47 -11.57 -13.44 4.60
N ARG A 48 -11.69 -12.91 5.85
CA ARG A 48 -12.41 -13.59 6.93
C ARG A 48 -13.88 -13.85 6.60
N SER A 49 -14.56 -12.91 5.93
CA SER A 49 -15.98 -13.02 5.60
C SER A 49 -16.26 -13.89 4.38
N GLY A 50 -15.26 -14.32 3.62
CA GLY A 50 -15.42 -15.08 2.39
C GLY A 50 -16.00 -14.28 1.21
N ARG A 51 -16.03 -12.94 1.31
CA ARG A 51 -16.58 -12.08 0.23
C ARG A 51 -15.73 -12.05 -1.05
N VAL A 52 -14.54 -12.61 -1.00
CA VAL A 52 -13.59 -12.66 -2.11
C VAL A 52 -13.19 -14.10 -2.47
N PRO A 53 -14.15 -14.93 -2.95
CA PRO A 53 -13.89 -16.35 -3.21
C PRO A 53 -12.77 -16.58 -4.24
N HIS A 54 -12.56 -15.63 -5.13
CA HIS A 54 -11.48 -15.66 -6.12
C HIS A 54 -10.07 -15.49 -5.50
N TYR A 55 -9.97 -15.20 -4.21
CA TYR A 55 -8.69 -15.18 -3.50
C TYR A 55 -8.20 -16.57 -3.11
N GLY A 56 -9.07 -17.58 -3.15
CA GLY A 56 -8.67 -18.97 -2.89
C GLY A 56 -8.39 -19.31 -1.42
N VAL A 57 -8.82 -18.44 -0.50
CA VAL A 57 -8.68 -18.71 0.96
C VAL A 57 -9.50 -19.94 1.34
N THR A 58 -8.92 -20.81 2.14
CA THR A 58 -9.59 -22.02 2.65
C THR A 58 -9.38 -22.11 4.16
N PRO A 59 -10.46 -22.08 4.98
CA PRO A 59 -10.35 -22.37 6.40
C PRO A 59 -9.96 -23.83 6.69
N PRO A 60 -9.20 -24.13 7.79
CA PRO A 60 -8.71 -23.17 8.77
C PRO A 60 -7.61 -22.27 8.19
N HIS A 61 -7.60 -20.99 8.57
CA HIS A 61 -6.67 -20.03 8.00
C HIS A 61 -6.19 -19.00 9.03
N ILE A 62 -4.89 -18.74 9.05
CA ILE A 62 -4.26 -17.66 9.84
C ILE A 62 -4.13 -16.44 8.93
N PRO A 63 -4.83 -15.31 9.19
CA PRO A 63 -4.68 -14.09 8.40
C PRO A 63 -3.37 -13.35 8.70
N GLY A 64 -3.25 -12.09 8.20
CA GLY A 64 -2.06 -11.25 8.42
C GLY A 64 -1.09 -11.32 7.24
N VAL A 65 -1.15 -10.29 6.37
CA VAL A 65 -0.47 -10.32 5.05
C VAL A 65 0.91 -9.66 5.04
N ASP A 66 1.31 -9.02 6.13
CA ASP A 66 2.50 -8.17 6.19
C ASP A 66 3.27 -8.24 7.52
N PRO A 67 3.48 -9.44 8.09
CA PRO A 67 4.21 -9.53 9.37
C PRO A 67 5.62 -8.94 9.24
N SER A 68 6.08 -8.35 10.35
CA SER A 68 7.45 -7.92 10.53
C SER A 68 7.99 -8.43 11.86
N GLY A 69 9.27 -8.78 11.89
CA GLY A 69 9.88 -9.38 13.08
C GLY A 69 11.32 -9.78 12.86
N VAL A 70 11.73 -10.80 13.58
CA VAL A 70 13.12 -11.29 13.61
C VAL A 70 13.18 -12.71 13.10
N VAL A 71 14.15 -13.03 12.24
CA VAL A 71 14.39 -14.37 11.71
C VAL A 71 14.88 -15.29 12.82
N VAL A 72 14.17 -16.39 13.09
CA VAL A 72 14.50 -17.37 14.13
C VAL A 72 14.84 -18.76 13.59
N ALA A 73 14.45 -19.08 12.34
CA ALA A 73 14.90 -20.26 11.63
C ALA A 73 14.99 -20.00 10.12
N ILE A 74 15.85 -20.75 9.44
CA ILE A 74 16.22 -20.55 8.04
C ILE A 74 16.30 -21.88 7.32
N GLY A 75 15.69 -21.97 6.13
CA GLY A 75 15.83 -23.09 5.22
C GLY A 75 17.24 -23.22 4.63
N ASP A 76 17.63 -24.43 4.28
CA ASP A 76 18.99 -24.79 3.89
C ASP A 76 19.48 -24.16 2.57
N LYS A 77 18.58 -23.62 1.76
CA LYS A 77 18.90 -22.91 0.50
C LYS A 77 18.87 -21.39 0.62
N VAL A 78 18.46 -20.86 1.76
CA VAL A 78 18.44 -19.41 1.96
C VAL A 78 19.86 -18.91 2.22
N THR A 79 20.29 -17.94 1.43
CA THR A 79 21.65 -17.35 1.52
C THR A 79 21.64 -15.86 1.83
N ASP A 80 20.50 -15.21 1.68
CA ASP A 80 20.38 -13.74 1.72
C ASP A 80 19.97 -13.23 3.12
N PHE A 81 19.68 -14.12 4.06
CA PHE A 81 19.29 -13.82 5.43
C PHE A 81 20.04 -14.65 6.47
N ALA A 82 20.18 -14.09 7.67
CA ALA A 82 20.78 -14.73 8.82
C ALA A 82 19.81 -14.74 10.02
N LEU A 83 20.08 -15.64 10.99
CA LEU A 83 19.36 -15.63 12.27
C LEU A 83 19.55 -14.27 12.95
N GLY A 84 18.48 -13.70 13.47
CA GLY A 84 18.50 -12.38 14.11
C GLY A 84 18.26 -11.21 13.15
N ASP A 85 18.17 -11.44 11.84
CA ASP A 85 17.85 -10.38 10.89
C ASP A 85 16.43 -9.85 11.11
N ARG A 86 16.31 -8.53 11.01
CA ARG A 86 15.02 -7.82 11.05
C ARG A 86 14.41 -7.83 9.66
N VAL A 87 13.22 -8.38 9.52
CA VAL A 87 12.55 -8.52 8.22
C VAL A 87 11.09 -8.11 8.27
N SER A 88 10.55 -7.77 7.11
CA SER A 88 9.12 -7.63 6.88
C SER A 88 8.73 -8.40 5.63
N VAL A 89 7.52 -8.95 5.62
CA VAL A 89 6.99 -9.74 4.51
C VAL A 89 6.19 -8.87 3.56
N THR A 90 6.33 -9.11 2.26
CA THR A 90 5.52 -8.47 1.22
C THR A 90 4.45 -9.42 0.71
N LEU A 91 3.36 -8.85 0.20
CA LEU A 91 2.19 -9.62 -0.24
C LEU A 91 2.49 -10.61 -1.37
N THR A 92 3.31 -10.22 -2.35
CA THR A 92 3.52 -11.02 -3.57
C THR A 92 4.59 -12.08 -3.37
N MET A 93 4.23 -13.35 -3.49
CA MET A 93 5.16 -14.47 -3.36
C MET A 93 5.94 -14.74 -4.66
N PRO A 94 7.20 -15.21 -4.58
CA PRO A 94 8.08 -15.41 -5.75
C PRO A 94 7.56 -16.40 -6.78
N LYS A 95 6.84 -17.43 -6.35
CA LYS A 95 6.28 -18.49 -7.22
C LYS A 95 4.83 -18.21 -7.63
N GLY A 96 4.35 -16.99 -7.39
CA GLY A 96 2.95 -16.60 -7.57
C GLY A 96 2.12 -16.83 -6.31
N GLY A 97 0.97 -16.13 -6.24
CA GLY A 97 0.13 -16.10 -5.06
C GLY A 97 0.46 -14.95 -4.12
N ARG A 98 -0.29 -14.87 -3.02
CA ARG A 98 -0.24 -13.76 -2.07
C ARG A 98 -0.11 -14.32 -0.66
N TYR A 99 0.92 -13.86 0.03
CA TYR A 99 1.18 -14.21 1.42
C TYR A 99 0.01 -13.81 2.34
N GLY A 100 -0.35 -14.68 3.27
CA GLY A 100 -1.49 -14.47 4.18
C GLY A 100 -2.87 -14.56 3.50
N ILE A 101 -2.92 -14.99 2.22
CA ILE A 101 -4.15 -15.20 1.45
C ILE A 101 -4.22 -16.63 0.95
N GLU A 102 -3.30 -17.04 0.06
CA GLU A 102 -3.22 -18.41 -0.46
C GLU A 102 -2.37 -19.34 0.44
N CYS A 103 -1.80 -18.82 1.50
CA CYS A 103 -1.13 -19.53 2.58
C CYS A 103 -1.41 -18.84 3.91
N ASP A 104 -1.10 -19.50 5.02
CA ASP A 104 -1.18 -18.90 6.35
C ASP A 104 -0.33 -17.63 6.43
N GLY A 105 -0.82 -16.65 7.19
CA GLY A 105 -0.23 -15.34 7.38
C GLY A 105 0.49 -15.16 8.71
N GLY A 106 0.59 -13.90 9.13
CA GLY A 106 1.40 -13.47 10.26
C GLY A 106 0.65 -13.12 11.54
N ASP A 107 -0.66 -13.40 11.64
CA ASP A 107 -1.42 -13.20 12.89
C ASP A 107 -1.12 -14.34 13.90
N ALA A 108 0.16 -14.54 14.19
CA ALA A 108 0.70 -15.61 15.04
C ALA A 108 2.01 -15.17 15.70
N GLU A 109 2.47 -15.91 16.72
CA GLU A 109 3.78 -15.67 17.35
C GLU A 109 4.93 -15.94 16.37
N LEU A 110 4.77 -16.94 15.48
CA LEU A 110 5.73 -17.31 14.46
C LEU A 110 5.05 -17.30 13.07
N ALA A 111 5.73 -16.77 12.08
CA ALA A 111 5.28 -16.74 10.70
C ALA A 111 6.26 -17.46 9.79
N LEU A 112 5.75 -18.38 8.94
CA LEU A 112 6.53 -19.04 7.89
C LEU A 112 6.39 -18.23 6.60
N ALA A 113 7.49 -17.78 6.02
CA ALA A 113 7.44 -16.99 4.78
C ALA A 113 8.55 -17.39 3.80
N PRO A 114 8.26 -17.51 2.48
CA PRO A 114 9.30 -17.66 1.47
C PRO A 114 10.29 -16.50 1.55
N SER A 115 11.59 -16.79 1.56
CA SER A 115 12.64 -15.75 1.67
C SER A 115 12.54 -14.66 0.60
N GLY A 116 12.09 -15.01 -0.60
CA GLY A 116 11.95 -14.07 -1.71
C GLY A 116 10.80 -13.05 -1.58
N CYS A 117 9.90 -13.19 -0.58
CA CYS A 117 8.96 -12.15 -0.22
C CYS A 117 9.36 -11.37 1.05
N CYS A 118 10.47 -11.74 1.68
CA CYS A 118 11.02 -11.05 2.83
C CYS A 118 11.96 -9.92 2.41
N VAL A 119 11.94 -8.82 3.14
CA VAL A 119 12.82 -7.68 2.91
C VAL A 119 13.46 -7.23 4.23
N PRO A 120 14.75 -6.86 4.22
CA PRO A 120 15.42 -6.39 5.43
C PRO A 120 14.84 -5.03 5.87
N VAL A 121 14.50 -4.92 7.16
CA VAL A 121 14.03 -3.69 7.80
C VAL A 121 15.21 -2.90 8.33
N ARG A 122 15.30 -1.61 8.00
CA ARG A 122 16.34 -0.71 8.49
C ARG A 122 16.28 -0.58 10.01
N PRO A 123 17.42 -0.47 10.71
CA PRO A 123 17.43 -0.38 12.18
C PRO A 123 16.58 0.77 12.75
N GLU A 124 16.50 1.88 12.02
CA GLU A 124 15.75 3.09 12.39
C GLU A 124 14.23 2.93 12.25
N VAL A 125 13.76 1.90 11.52
CA VAL A 125 12.34 1.66 11.25
C VAL A 125 11.77 0.68 12.28
N GLY A 126 10.72 1.09 13.00
CA GLY A 126 10.00 0.22 13.92
C GLY A 126 9.25 -0.90 13.20
N PHE A 127 9.03 -2.05 13.86
CA PHE A 127 8.30 -3.17 13.23
C PHE A 127 6.85 -2.79 12.85
N ALA A 128 6.14 -2.04 13.69
CA ALA A 128 4.79 -1.57 13.37
C ALA A 128 4.78 -0.65 12.13
N GLU A 129 5.80 0.20 11.95
CA GLU A 129 5.96 1.02 10.75
C GLU A 129 6.32 0.17 9.54
N ALA A 130 7.19 -0.83 9.75
CA ALA A 130 7.63 -1.73 8.68
C ALA A 130 6.46 -2.48 8.05
N THR A 131 5.45 -2.93 8.81
CA THR A 131 4.27 -3.61 8.26
C THR A 131 3.52 -2.70 7.28
N VAL A 132 3.24 -1.46 7.67
CA VAL A 132 2.50 -0.49 6.84
C VAL A 132 3.31 -0.14 5.58
N ILE A 133 4.61 0.09 5.75
CA ILE A 133 5.50 0.46 4.63
C ILE A 133 5.66 -0.71 3.65
N SER A 134 5.90 -1.94 4.13
CA SER A 134 6.06 -3.10 3.25
C SER A 134 4.79 -3.45 2.49
N ARG A 135 3.62 -3.18 3.07
CA ARG A 135 2.32 -3.45 2.44
C ARG A 135 1.96 -2.43 1.38
N HIS A 136 2.15 -1.15 1.64
CA HIS A 136 1.65 -0.06 0.79
C HIS A 136 2.76 0.70 0.04
N GLY A 137 3.97 0.73 0.59
CA GLY A 137 5.12 1.42 0.01
C GLY A 137 5.47 0.96 -1.41
N PRO A 138 5.63 -0.35 -1.68
CA PRO A 138 5.98 -0.82 -3.01
C PRO A 138 4.93 -0.50 -4.06
N VAL A 139 3.64 -0.54 -3.72
CA VAL A 139 2.56 -0.14 -4.64
C VAL A 139 2.64 1.35 -4.94
N ALA A 140 2.80 2.19 -3.90
CA ALA A 140 2.94 3.63 -4.09
C ALA A 140 4.20 3.98 -4.90
N TYR A 141 5.34 3.35 -4.59
CA TYR A 141 6.59 3.52 -5.33
C TYR A 141 6.45 3.11 -6.80
N ASN A 142 5.84 1.96 -7.07
CA ASN A 142 5.59 1.46 -8.41
C ASN A 142 4.72 2.43 -9.22
N LEU A 143 3.63 2.91 -8.63
CA LEU A 143 2.74 3.86 -9.29
C LEU A 143 3.43 5.20 -9.57
N LEU A 144 4.13 5.76 -8.60
CA LEU A 144 4.77 7.07 -8.76
C LEU A 144 5.96 7.03 -9.73
N PHE A 145 6.86 6.04 -9.58
CA PHE A 145 8.15 6.09 -10.24
C PHE A 145 8.29 5.14 -11.43
N ARG A 146 7.76 3.91 -11.36
CA ARG A 146 7.84 2.99 -12.51
C ARG A 146 6.86 3.36 -13.61
N HIS A 147 5.62 3.60 -13.24
CA HIS A 147 4.54 3.90 -14.20
C HIS A 147 4.32 5.40 -14.37
N GLY A 148 4.23 6.13 -13.29
CA GLY A 148 4.05 7.57 -13.28
C GLY A 148 5.27 8.34 -13.77
N LYS A 149 6.48 7.76 -13.62
CA LYS A 149 7.77 8.38 -13.99
C LYS A 149 7.88 9.81 -13.45
N LEU A 150 7.38 9.99 -12.22
CA LEU A 150 7.37 11.29 -11.54
C LEU A 150 8.80 11.83 -11.40
N LYS A 151 8.99 13.12 -11.68
CA LYS A 151 10.27 13.81 -11.64
C LYS A 151 10.20 15.01 -10.71
N ALA A 152 11.35 15.43 -10.21
CA ALA A 152 11.47 16.70 -9.51
C ALA A 152 10.99 17.87 -10.37
N GLY A 153 10.24 18.80 -9.75
CA GLY A 153 9.64 19.95 -10.42
C GLY A 153 8.32 19.67 -11.14
N GLU A 154 7.86 18.41 -11.22
CA GLU A 154 6.50 18.11 -11.70
C GLU A 154 5.47 18.30 -10.57
N THR A 155 4.21 18.53 -10.97
CA THR A 155 3.08 18.60 -10.04
C THR A 155 2.29 17.30 -10.04
N ALA A 156 2.04 16.73 -8.85
CA ALA A 156 1.26 15.51 -8.64
C ALA A 156 -0.03 15.81 -7.86
N LEU A 157 -1.18 15.41 -8.41
CA LEU A 157 -2.45 15.34 -7.69
C LEU A 157 -2.62 13.94 -7.10
N ILE A 158 -2.76 13.84 -5.78
CA ILE A 158 -2.90 12.58 -5.06
C ILE A 158 -4.27 12.54 -4.37
N LEU A 159 -5.14 11.61 -4.81
CA LEU A 159 -6.43 11.36 -4.16
C LEU A 159 -6.26 10.46 -2.92
N GLY A 160 -7.19 10.62 -1.97
CA GLY A 160 -7.22 9.79 -0.77
C GLY A 160 -6.09 10.08 0.21
N ALA A 161 -5.83 11.35 0.46
CA ALA A 161 -4.71 11.85 1.27
C ALA A 161 -4.54 11.14 2.63
N SER A 162 -5.64 10.78 3.30
CA SER A 162 -5.63 10.10 4.61
C SER A 162 -5.58 8.57 4.54
N GLY A 163 -5.64 7.98 3.33
CA GLY A 163 -5.54 6.53 3.15
C GLY A 163 -4.08 6.05 3.11
N ASN A 164 -3.86 4.76 3.33
CA ASN A 164 -2.50 4.19 3.38
C ASN A 164 -1.68 4.48 2.11
N LEU A 165 -2.24 4.24 0.92
CA LEU A 165 -1.54 4.52 -0.34
C LEU A 165 -1.36 6.02 -0.59
N GLY A 166 -2.38 6.84 -0.27
CA GLY A 166 -2.31 8.29 -0.43
C GLY A 166 -1.27 8.93 0.48
N SER A 167 -1.27 8.56 1.76
CA SER A 167 -0.33 9.08 2.76
C SER A 167 1.13 8.78 2.42
N ILE A 168 1.43 7.58 1.96
CA ILE A 168 2.76 7.18 1.49
C ILE A 168 3.10 7.90 0.18
N GLY A 169 2.14 7.96 -0.76
CA GLY A 169 2.31 8.63 -2.05
C GLY A 169 2.67 10.11 -1.92
N ILE A 170 2.01 10.85 -1.03
CA ILE A 170 2.31 12.26 -0.73
C ILE A 170 3.77 12.42 -0.31
N GLN A 171 4.22 11.65 0.67
CA GLN A 171 5.55 11.76 1.23
C GLN A 171 6.65 11.36 0.23
N LEU A 172 6.44 10.28 -0.53
CA LEU A 172 7.38 9.83 -1.56
C LEU A 172 7.46 10.83 -2.72
N ALA A 173 6.33 11.38 -3.19
CA ALA A 173 6.31 12.38 -4.25
C ALA A 173 7.04 13.66 -3.81
N ARG A 174 6.80 14.13 -2.59
CA ARG A 174 7.52 15.26 -2.00
C ARG A 174 9.01 15.00 -1.87
N ALA A 175 9.40 13.83 -1.35
CA ALA A 175 10.81 13.43 -1.21
C ALA A 175 11.53 13.40 -2.57
N ALA A 176 10.79 13.13 -3.65
CA ALA A 176 11.32 13.19 -5.02
C ALA A 176 11.39 14.62 -5.62
N GLY A 177 10.98 15.64 -4.86
CA GLY A 177 11.04 17.04 -5.30
C GLY A 177 9.87 17.47 -6.20
N ALA A 178 8.75 16.75 -6.18
CA ALA A 178 7.52 17.16 -6.85
C ALA A 178 6.71 18.14 -5.99
N THR A 179 5.93 19.01 -6.63
CA THR A 179 4.86 19.77 -5.97
C THR A 179 3.65 18.85 -5.78
N VAL A 180 3.15 18.74 -4.55
CA VAL A 180 2.08 17.80 -4.20
C VAL A 180 0.80 18.53 -3.88
N ILE A 181 -0.27 18.20 -4.60
CA ILE A 181 -1.65 18.58 -4.30
C ILE A 181 -2.34 17.35 -3.71
N ALA A 182 -2.65 17.36 -2.41
CA ALA A 182 -3.35 16.28 -1.74
C ALA A 182 -4.87 16.55 -1.74
N ALA A 183 -5.68 15.60 -2.22
CA ALA A 183 -7.13 15.78 -2.31
C ALA A 183 -7.90 14.74 -1.48
N ALA A 184 -8.92 15.20 -0.77
CA ALA A 184 -9.78 14.36 0.07
C ALA A 184 -11.22 14.88 0.08
N GLY A 185 -12.18 14.04 0.51
CA GLY A 185 -13.60 14.38 0.53
C GLY A 185 -14.09 15.09 1.81
N SER A 186 -13.19 15.49 2.71
CA SER A 186 -13.51 16.29 3.88
C SER A 186 -12.30 17.08 4.36
N ALA A 187 -12.54 18.16 5.11
CA ALA A 187 -11.50 19.02 5.65
C ALA A 187 -10.49 18.24 6.53
N ASP A 188 -10.98 17.43 7.44
CA ASP A 188 -10.12 16.63 8.35
C ASP A 188 -9.19 15.69 7.58
N ARG A 189 -9.70 15.04 6.52
CA ARG A 189 -8.90 14.16 5.68
C ARG A 189 -7.90 14.92 4.81
N ALA A 190 -8.26 16.10 4.36
CA ALA A 190 -7.36 16.98 3.60
C ALA A 190 -6.23 17.49 4.50
N ALA A 191 -6.52 17.83 5.77
CA ALA A 191 -5.53 18.26 6.76
C ALA A 191 -4.43 17.21 6.98
N VAL A 192 -4.75 15.91 6.96
CA VAL A 192 -3.74 14.84 7.00
C VAL A 192 -2.72 15.00 5.86
N GLY A 193 -3.17 15.39 4.66
CA GLY A 193 -2.28 15.64 3.54
C GLY A 193 -1.29 16.78 3.81
N ALA A 194 -1.75 17.86 4.44
CA ALA A 194 -0.90 18.98 4.85
C ALA A 194 0.14 18.56 5.89
N ASP A 195 -0.29 17.80 6.91
CA ASP A 195 0.61 17.28 7.97
C ASP A 195 1.70 16.35 7.41
N LEU A 196 1.39 15.63 6.33
CA LEU A 196 2.33 14.79 5.59
C LEU A 196 3.20 15.56 4.60
N GLY A 197 2.97 16.87 4.52
CA GLY A 197 3.81 17.80 3.79
C GLY A 197 3.38 18.03 2.33
N ALA A 198 2.13 17.83 1.97
CA ALA A 198 1.61 18.33 0.70
C ALA A 198 1.74 19.86 0.63
N ASP A 199 2.10 20.37 -0.55
CA ASP A 199 2.22 21.83 -0.77
C ASP A 199 0.86 22.51 -0.83
N HIS A 200 -0.16 21.78 -1.32
CA HIS A 200 -1.55 22.22 -1.39
C HIS A 200 -2.49 21.10 -0.98
N THR A 201 -3.66 21.48 -0.45
CA THR A 201 -4.73 20.55 -0.13
C THR A 201 -6.05 20.98 -0.79
N VAL A 202 -6.85 20.02 -1.24
CA VAL A 202 -8.18 20.26 -1.82
C VAL A 202 -9.21 19.38 -1.13
N ASN A 203 -10.24 20.02 -0.53
CA ASN A 203 -11.43 19.33 -0.07
C ASN A 203 -12.48 19.32 -1.18
N TYR A 204 -12.51 18.24 -1.99
CA TYR A 204 -13.46 18.14 -3.10
C TYR A 204 -14.91 17.87 -2.66
N GLY A 205 -15.18 17.77 -1.36
CA GLY A 205 -16.53 17.80 -0.81
C GLY A 205 -17.12 19.20 -0.70
N GLU A 206 -16.30 20.26 -0.75
CA GLU A 206 -16.71 21.66 -0.63
C GLU A 206 -16.47 22.47 -1.89
N VAL A 207 -15.45 22.14 -2.67
CA VAL A 207 -15.08 22.86 -3.90
C VAL A 207 -15.00 21.94 -5.10
N ASP A 208 -15.15 22.48 -6.31
CA ASP A 208 -14.90 21.70 -7.51
C ASP A 208 -13.41 21.37 -7.63
N LEU A 209 -13.10 20.08 -7.83
CA LEU A 209 -11.72 19.59 -7.89
C LEU A 209 -10.95 20.19 -9.08
N VAL A 210 -11.62 20.33 -10.24
CA VAL A 210 -10.96 20.83 -11.46
C VAL A 210 -10.64 22.30 -11.30
N ASP A 211 -11.60 23.11 -10.86
CA ASP A 211 -11.41 24.54 -10.64
C ASP A 211 -10.28 24.79 -9.63
N ALA A 212 -10.30 24.09 -8.49
CA ALA A 212 -9.28 24.25 -7.46
C ALA A 212 -7.87 23.86 -7.96
N VAL A 213 -7.74 22.76 -8.70
CA VAL A 213 -6.44 22.32 -9.24
C VAL A 213 -5.97 23.26 -10.35
N MET A 214 -6.86 23.78 -11.21
CA MET A 214 -6.49 24.75 -12.23
C MET A 214 -6.05 26.07 -11.62
N ASP A 215 -6.72 26.56 -10.56
CA ASP A 215 -6.28 27.76 -9.84
C ASP A 215 -4.88 27.59 -9.25
N ILE A 216 -4.61 26.45 -8.59
CA ILE A 216 -3.29 26.15 -8.00
C ILE A 216 -2.21 26.07 -9.07
N THR A 217 -2.52 25.53 -10.25
CA THR A 217 -1.54 25.29 -11.33
C THR A 217 -1.51 26.40 -12.38
N GLY A 218 -2.23 27.52 -12.17
CA GLY A 218 -2.30 28.63 -13.13
C GLY A 218 -2.90 28.23 -14.48
N GLY A 219 -3.78 27.21 -14.50
CA GLY A 219 -4.45 26.69 -15.70
C GLY A 219 -3.67 25.61 -16.45
N GLU A 220 -2.46 25.27 -16.05
CA GLU A 220 -1.63 24.25 -16.74
C GLU A 220 -2.08 22.82 -16.45
N GLY A 221 -2.65 22.57 -15.27
CA GLY A 221 -2.99 21.24 -14.79
C GLY A 221 -1.77 20.48 -14.21
N VAL A 222 -1.99 19.22 -13.81
CA VAL A 222 -0.97 18.40 -13.13
C VAL A 222 -0.28 17.42 -14.08
N ASN A 223 0.99 17.12 -13.83
CA ASN A 223 1.76 16.18 -14.64
C ASN A 223 1.39 14.72 -14.30
N LEU A 224 1.08 14.45 -13.05
CA LEU A 224 0.69 13.13 -12.57
C LEU A 224 -0.59 13.21 -11.74
N PHE A 225 -1.55 12.37 -12.07
CA PHE A 225 -2.73 12.10 -11.24
C PHE A 225 -2.59 10.69 -10.64
N TYR A 226 -2.48 10.62 -9.32
CA TYR A 226 -2.40 9.38 -8.56
C TYR A 226 -3.75 9.10 -7.90
N ASP A 227 -4.45 8.10 -8.41
CA ASP A 227 -5.72 7.65 -7.88
C ASP A 227 -5.58 6.29 -7.17
N ASN A 228 -6.14 6.20 -5.97
CA ASN A 228 -6.20 4.97 -5.19
C ASN A 228 -7.61 4.65 -4.68
N ILE A 229 -8.64 5.34 -5.18
CA ILE A 229 -10.02 5.23 -4.74
C ILE A 229 -10.92 4.70 -5.85
N ALA A 230 -10.75 5.20 -7.07
CA ALA A 230 -11.62 5.01 -8.22
C ALA A 230 -13.09 5.39 -7.93
N ASN A 231 -13.31 6.50 -7.18
CA ASN A 231 -14.63 7.07 -7.12
C ASN A 231 -15.02 7.61 -8.51
N PRO A 232 -16.13 7.19 -9.12
CA PRO A 232 -16.44 7.50 -10.52
C PRO A 232 -16.43 8.99 -10.85
N GLU A 233 -17.00 9.82 -9.98
CA GLU A 233 -17.08 11.28 -10.20
C GLU A 233 -15.72 11.95 -9.98
N VAL A 234 -15.08 11.70 -8.84
CA VAL A 234 -13.84 12.39 -8.46
C VAL A 234 -12.68 11.95 -9.35
N CYS A 235 -12.63 10.67 -9.71
CA CYS A 235 -11.60 10.15 -10.63
C CYS A 235 -11.77 10.72 -12.04
N SER A 236 -13.00 10.86 -12.54
CA SER A 236 -13.28 11.54 -13.82
C SER A 236 -12.78 12.99 -13.80
N LYS A 237 -13.06 13.74 -12.74
CA LYS A 237 -12.55 15.11 -12.55
C LYS A 237 -11.01 15.14 -12.46
N GLY A 238 -10.40 14.15 -11.80
CA GLY A 238 -8.93 14.03 -11.74
C GLY A 238 -8.28 13.87 -13.12
N ILE A 239 -8.94 13.16 -14.05
CA ILE A 239 -8.47 13.07 -15.45
C ILE A 239 -8.53 14.45 -16.14
N GLU A 240 -9.56 15.26 -15.87
CA GLU A 240 -9.68 16.62 -16.41
C GLU A 240 -8.62 17.59 -15.82
N CYS A 241 -8.08 17.29 -14.64
CA CYS A 241 -6.98 18.05 -14.04
C CYS A 241 -5.63 17.84 -14.72
N LEU A 242 -5.47 16.81 -15.58
CA LEU A 242 -4.19 16.48 -16.20
C LEU A 242 -3.76 17.50 -17.23
N ALA A 243 -2.50 17.91 -17.18
CA ALA A 243 -1.81 18.68 -18.21
C ALA A 243 -1.66 17.91 -19.53
N SER A 244 -1.21 18.57 -20.58
CA SER A 244 -0.82 17.90 -21.84
C SER A 244 0.31 16.89 -21.56
N LYS A 245 0.19 15.66 -22.07
CA LYS A 245 1.06 14.51 -21.83
C LYS A 245 1.07 14.06 -20.37
N GLY A 246 0.04 14.44 -19.61
CA GLY A 246 -0.17 14.01 -18.24
C GLY A 246 -0.36 12.50 -18.12
N ARG A 247 -0.10 11.96 -16.93
CA ARG A 247 -0.19 10.53 -16.64
C ARG A 247 -1.13 10.32 -15.46
N MET A 248 -2.06 9.36 -15.61
CA MET A 248 -2.83 8.83 -14.50
C MET A 248 -2.30 7.47 -14.10
N VAL A 249 -2.11 7.25 -12.82
CA VAL A 249 -1.77 5.95 -12.23
C VAL A 249 -2.78 5.54 -11.18
N THR A 250 -3.15 4.25 -11.15
CA THR A 250 -4.18 3.76 -10.21
C THR A 250 -3.90 2.34 -9.73
N ALA A 251 -4.25 2.05 -8.47
CA ALA A 251 -4.20 0.71 -7.87
C ALA A 251 -5.42 0.40 -7.00
N GLY A 252 -6.49 1.17 -7.08
CA GLY A 252 -7.68 0.99 -6.24
C GLY A 252 -8.98 1.04 -7.04
N ALA A 253 -10.00 0.35 -6.53
CA ALA A 253 -11.34 0.39 -7.09
C ALA A 253 -12.42 0.37 -5.97
N HIS A 254 -12.09 0.92 -4.81
CA HIS A 254 -12.95 0.90 -3.63
C HIS A 254 -14.19 1.80 -3.78
N GLY A 255 -14.12 2.83 -4.63
CA GLY A 255 -15.23 3.72 -4.93
C GLY A 255 -16.16 3.21 -6.04
N GLY A 256 -15.71 2.21 -6.79
CA GLY A 256 -16.47 1.58 -7.87
C GLY A 256 -15.58 1.01 -8.98
N PRO A 257 -16.05 0.00 -9.74
CA PRO A 257 -15.23 -0.63 -10.78
C PRO A 257 -15.25 0.12 -12.11
N VAL A 258 -16.16 1.09 -12.28
CA VAL A 258 -16.38 1.81 -13.55
C VAL A 258 -16.25 3.31 -13.32
N VAL A 259 -15.31 3.92 -14.05
CA VAL A 259 -15.08 5.37 -14.03
C VAL A 259 -15.42 5.93 -15.42
N PRO A 260 -16.33 6.94 -15.54
CA PRO A 260 -16.54 7.64 -16.78
C PRO A 260 -15.29 8.37 -17.24
N GLY A 261 -14.99 8.36 -18.52
CA GLY A 261 -13.83 9.07 -19.08
C GLY A 261 -14.21 9.95 -20.27
N ASN A 262 -13.69 11.18 -20.27
CA ASN A 262 -13.77 12.08 -21.43
C ASN A 262 -12.64 11.75 -22.41
N PHE A 263 -12.91 10.91 -23.39
CA PHE A 263 -11.90 10.48 -24.37
C PHE A 263 -11.44 11.63 -25.28
N HIS A 264 -12.22 12.70 -25.44
CA HIS A 264 -11.76 13.88 -26.14
C HIS A 264 -10.60 14.54 -25.37
N THR A 265 -10.70 14.68 -24.05
CA THR A 265 -9.59 15.14 -23.20
C THR A 265 -8.39 14.19 -23.30
N VAL A 266 -8.64 12.87 -23.20
CA VAL A 266 -7.57 11.85 -23.22
C VAL A 266 -6.73 11.93 -24.50
N TYR A 267 -7.36 11.94 -25.70
CA TYR A 267 -6.57 11.96 -26.93
C TYR A 267 -5.98 13.34 -27.24
N ASN A 268 -6.70 14.44 -26.99
CA ASN A 268 -6.19 15.78 -27.29
C ASN A 268 -4.99 16.15 -26.41
N ARG A 269 -5.03 15.79 -25.14
CA ARG A 269 -3.93 16.04 -24.21
C ARG A 269 -2.89 14.91 -24.21
N GLN A 270 -3.05 13.86 -25.01
CA GLN A 270 -2.14 12.70 -25.10
C GLN A 270 -1.91 12.04 -23.72
N ILE A 271 -2.97 11.87 -22.94
CA ILE A 271 -2.94 11.32 -21.58
C ILE A 271 -2.61 9.82 -21.63
N THR A 272 -1.76 9.38 -20.70
CA THR A 272 -1.51 7.96 -20.44
C THR A 272 -2.21 7.54 -19.16
N ILE A 273 -2.94 6.40 -19.20
CA ILE A 273 -3.57 5.81 -18.01
C ILE A 273 -2.95 4.43 -17.77
N LYS A 274 -2.47 4.20 -16.55
CA LYS A 274 -1.81 2.94 -16.17
C LYS A 274 -2.30 2.48 -14.80
N GLY A 275 -2.84 1.26 -14.74
CA GLY A 275 -3.16 0.56 -13.50
C GLY A 275 -2.11 -0.49 -13.17
N ASP A 276 -1.72 -0.62 -11.90
CA ASP A 276 -0.87 -1.71 -11.41
C ASP A 276 -1.00 -1.87 -9.89
N PRO A 277 -1.53 -3.01 -9.40
CA PRO A 277 -1.63 -3.29 -7.97
C PRO A 277 -0.41 -4.01 -7.40
N GLN A 278 0.65 -4.27 -8.19
CA GLN A 278 1.75 -5.13 -7.79
C GLN A 278 2.58 -4.53 -6.65
N SER A 279 2.86 -5.38 -5.67
CA SER A 279 3.77 -5.13 -4.56
C SER A 279 5.05 -5.92 -4.81
N ILE A 280 6.08 -5.27 -5.35
CA ILE A 280 7.36 -5.91 -5.67
C ILE A 280 8.30 -5.69 -4.48
N ALA A 281 8.86 -6.77 -3.91
CA ALA A 281 9.72 -6.71 -2.72
C ALA A 281 10.86 -5.67 -2.83
N LYS A 282 11.54 -5.60 -3.97
CA LYS A 282 12.63 -4.63 -4.18
C LYS A 282 12.18 -3.15 -4.13
N ASP A 283 10.89 -2.86 -4.32
CA ASP A 283 10.36 -1.48 -4.26
C ASP A 283 10.05 -1.06 -2.81
N VAL A 284 10.14 -1.97 -1.85
CA VAL A 284 10.08 -1.66 -0.41
C VAL A 284 11.37 -0.98 0.06
N LEU A 285 12.53 -1.40 -0.46
CA LEU A 285 13.82 -0.90 0.01
C LEU A 285 13.94 0.63 -0.07
N PRO A 286 13.62 1.29 -1.20
CA PRO A 286 13.61 2.75 -1.25
C PRO A 286 12.64 3.41 -0.25
N CYS A 287 11.53 2.71 0.07
CA CYS A 287 10.57 3.20 1.06
C CYS A 287 11.15 3.10 2.49
N PHE A 288 11.85 2.00 2.81
CA PHE A 288 12.56 1.89 4.08
C PHE A 288 13.73 2.87 4.19
N ASP A 289 14.47 3.13 3.09
CA ASP A 289 15.51 4.15 3.07
C ASP A 289 14.92 5.53 3.34
N ALA A 290 13.81 5.88 2.68
CA ALA A 290 13.11 7.14 2.94
C ALA A 290 12.60 7.24 4.40
N ALA A 291 12.14 6.12 4.98
CA ALA A 291 11.70 6.09 6.38
C ALA A 291 12.88 6.26 7.35
N ALA A 292 14.00 5.59 7.12
CA ALA A 292 15.23 5.73 7.92
C ALA A 292 15.79 7.16 7.87
N GLU A 293 15.62 7.85 6.73
CA GLU A 293 15.99 9.27 6.57
C GLU A 293 14.94 10.25 7.14
N GLY A 294 13.84 9.77 7.72
CA GLY A 294 12.75 10.61 8.24
C GLY A 294 11.88 11.28 7.18
N LYS A 295 12.00 10.88 5.90
CA LYS A 295 11.23 11.41 4.77
C LYS A 295 9.90 10.68 4.54
N LEU A 296 9.73 9.50 5.12
CA LEU A 296 8.52 8.70 5.09
C LEU A 296 8.17 8.24 6.51
N LYS A 297 6.96 8.51 6.93
CA LYS A 297 6.40 8.08 8.21
C LYS A 297 5.11 7.30 7.97
N ALA A 298 5.01 6.10 8.53
CA ALA A 298 3.77 5.34 8.50
C ALA A 298 2.69 6.05 9.33
N VAL A 299 1.50 6.16 8.77
CA VAL A 299 0.33 6.66 9.52
C VAL A 299 -0.36 5.46 10.18
N ILE A 300 -0.24 5.37 11.49
CA ILE A 300 -0.79 4.29 12.31
C ILE A 300 -1.84 4.91 13.24
N ASP A 301 -3.07 4.38 13.19
CA ASP A 301 -4.16 4.84 14.05
C ASP A 301 -3.88 4.45 15.52
N ARG A 302 -3.58 3.16 15.73
CA ARG A 302 -3.24 2.62 17.07
C ARG A 302 -2.48 1.31 16.97
N ILE A 303 -1.77 0.98 18.05
CA ILE A 303 -1.15 -0.33 18.28
C ILE A 303 -1.91 -0.99 19.43
N VAL A 304 -2.27 -2.26 19.32
CA VAL A 304 -3.02 -3.05 20.29
C VAL A 304 -2.22 -4.27 20.71
#